data_4a51f1934b6e533706f93cbd07643725
#
_entry.id   4a51f1934b6e533706f93cbd07643725
#
_cell.length_a   1.000
_cell.length_b   1.000
_cell.length_c   1.000
_cell.angle_alpha   90.00
_cell.angle_beta   90.00
_cell.angle_gamma   90.00
#
_symmetry.space_group_name_H-M   'P 1'
#
loop_
_entity.id
_entity.type
_entity.pdbx_description
1 polymer ?
#
loop_
_entity_poly.entity_id
_entity_poly.type
_entity_poly.pdbx_seq_one_letter_code
_entity_poly.pdbx_strand_id
1 'polypeptide(L)'
;AESAGAAESGVWGDIAGETSTSYDNLFDVILDEKYSDIWYKYCAAVMGEDNADAAAAALKGSISSDYYGQEAVDHIAETGSAAFDCWYINDAAQFTFNSDMTATVTLTDGTQSTHAYEYLGQYNIGDGEILNWGGVEMPVAFPCDVYKSTDDAGEFTYFFFRDDTMAETYHIEFRYGSDLEELQGYLKGNYAYWLSAGIDDAADLHTIDNCIALFCLENMDYSERTDSSAAQASELEGTWDCDLSGWGEEYEGVEYHVTIDGSGNGATFMNGEKTSDFSAYMYDSGEKGDGVGTYVAYDLGAGEAEQAEYSLTTDENGNTVLALTNDEGTLYYTKRAAETPEDSSGENTSKDSPDTGAEGVSAFVALALGAGAALVLSRKRSR
;
A
#
# COMPACT_ATOMS: atom_id res chain seq x y z
N ALA A 1 13.54 25.72 22.80
CA ALA A 1 12.90 24.60 23.47
C ALA A 1 12.45 23.67 22.36
N GLU A 2 13.30 22.69 22.03
CA GLU A 2 13.04 21.65 21.05
C GLU A 2 12.02 20.67 21.64
N SER A 3 11.11 20.21 20.80
CA SER A 3 10.06 19.26 21.13
C SER A 3 10.63 17.90 21.55
N ALA A 4 10.82 17.72 22.84
CA ALA A 4 11.16 16.43 23.44
C ALA A 4 9.90 15.56 23.72
N GLY A 5 8.79 15.81 23.03
CA GLY A 5 7.51 15.17 23.32
C GLY A 5 7.12 14.04 22.36
N ALA A 6 7.66 13.97 21.16
CA ALA A 6 7.20 12.99 20.15
C ALA A 6 7.85 11.60 20.27
N ALA A 7 8.94 11.45 21.00
CA ALA A 7 9.63 10.17 21.20
C ALA A 7 9.09 9.33 22.39
N GLU A 8 8.19 9.89 23.20
CA GLU A 8 7.66 9.24 24.42
C GLU A 8 6.26 8.64 24.25
N SER A 9 5.59 8.82 23.11
CA SER A 9 4.21 8.35 22.89
C SER A 9 4.04 7.39 21.70
N GLY A 10 5.10 7.11 20.94
CA GLY A 10 5.00 6.27 19.73
C GLY A 10 3.95 6.82 18.74
N VAL A 11 3.27 5.93 18.01
CA VAL A 11 2.25 6.27 17.00
C VAL A 11 0.89 6.70 17.58
N TRP A 12 0.71 6.71 18.91
CA TRP A 12 -0.60 7.04 19.51
C TRP A 12 -1.16 8.39 19.08
N GLY A 13 -0.29 9.38 18.95
CA GLY A 13 -0.70 10.72 18.55
C GLY A 13 -1.26 10.77 17.13
N ASP A 14 -0.66 10.01 16.22
CA ASP A 14 -1.09 9.91 14.82
C ASP A 14 -2.42 9.15 14.73
N ILE A 15 -2.60 8.11 15.54
CA ILE A 15 -3.84 7.32 15.61
C ILE A 15 -4.99 8.12 16.25
N ALA A 16 -4.73 8.83 17.34
CA ALA A 16 -5.76 9.60 18.05
C ALA A 16 -6.11 10.93 17.36
N GLY A 17 -5.24 11.46 16.52
CA GLY A 17 -5.39 12.77 15.92
C GLY A 17 -5.35 13.91 16.96
N GLU A 18 -5.95 15.06 16.63
CA GLU A 18 -5.90 16.25 17.51
C GLU A 18 -6.66 16.06 18.83
N THR A 19 -7.73 15.29 18.84
CA THR A 19 -8.57 15.08 20.03
C THR A 19 -8.93 13.62 20.26
N SER A 20 -9.55 12.98 19.28
CA SER A 20 -9.93 11.57 19.28
C SER A 20 -10.31 11.12 17.89
N THR A 21 -10.05 9.85 17.58
CA THR A 21 -10.52 9.19 16.37
C THR A 21 -11.13 7.84 16.73
N SER A 22 -12.27 7.54 16.13
CA SER A 22 -12.98 6.26 16.29
C SER A 22 -12.75 5.40 15.06
N TYR A 23 -12.47 4.12 15.30
CA TYR A 23 -12.16 3.16 14.23
C TYR A 23 -13.17 2.01 14.25
N ASP A 24 -13.85 1.86 13.14
CA ASP A 24 -14.68 0.69 12.85
C ASP A 24 -13.80 -0.44 12.29
N ASN A 25 -14.29 -1.68 12.36
CA ASN A 25 -13.61 -2.81 11.72
C ASN A 25 -13.51 -2.54 10.21
N LEU A 26 -12.27 -2.51 9.69
CA LEU A 26 -12.00 -2.19 8.30
C LEU A 26 -12.83 -3.05 7.34
N PHE A 27 -12.84 -4.37 7.54
CA PHE A 27 -13.45 -5.29 6.59
C PHE A 27 -14.98 -5.27 6.63
N ASP A 28 -15.61 -4.92 7.77
CA ASP A 28 -17.05 -4.63 7.80
C ASP A 28 -17.41 -3.45 6.89
N VAL A 29 -16.50 -2.48 6.79
CA VAL A 29 -16.71 -1.28 5.96
C VAL A 29 -16.44 -1.59 4.49
N ILE A 30 -15.21 -2.02 4.14
CA ILE A 30 -14.79 -2.12 2.73
C ILE A 30 -15.42 -3.31 1.99
N LEU A 31 -15.90 -4.33 2.68
CA LEU A 31 -16.62 -5.47 2.08
C LEU A 31 -18.11 -5.18 1.83
N ASP A 32 -18.64 -4.04 2.26
CA ASP A 32 -20.03 -3.64 1.96
C ASP A 32 -20.27 -3.64 0.44
N GLU A 33 -21.37 -4.25 0.01
CA GLU A 33 -21.75 -4.36 -1.41
C GLU A 33 -21.78 -3.01 -2.15
N LYS A 34 -22.02 -1.91 -1.44
CA LYS A 34 -21.99 -0.56 -2.02
C LYS A 34 -20.65 -0.15 -2.62
N TYR A 35 -19.56 -0.83 -2.24
CA TYR A 35 -18.21 -0.59 -2.75
C TYR A 35 -17.75 -1.64 -3.77
N SER A 36 -18.62 -2.52 -4.24
CA SER A 36 -18.28 -3.57 -5.20
C SER A 36 -17.69 -3.02 -6.51
N ASP A 37 -18.15 -1.85 -6.96
CA ASP A 37 -17.61 -1.20 -8.16
C ASP A 37 -16.15 -0.75 -7.99
N ILE A 38 -15.74 -0.39 -6.76
CA ILE A 38 -14.35 -0.04 -6.46
C ILE A 38 -13.46 -1.28 -6.52
N TRP A 39 -13.87 -2.38 -5.89
CA TRP A 39 -13.18 -3.66 -5.99
C TRP A 39 -13.02 -4.11 -7.43
N TYR A 40 -14.12 -4.04 -8.22
CA TYR A 40 -14.10 -4.37 -9.64
C TYR A 40 -13.09 -3.49 -10.39
N LYS A 41 -13.11 -2.17 -10.16
CA LYS A 41 -12.22 -1.19 -10.80
C LYS A 41 -10.76 -1.60 -10.69
N TYR A 42 -10.27 -1.87 -9.47
CA TYR A 42 -8.87 -2.22 -9.26
C TYR A 42 -8.51 -3.63 -9.75
N CYS A 43 -9.41 -4.58 -9.59
CA CYS A 43 -9.20 -5.92 -10.13
C CYS A 43 -9.20 -5.92 -11.68
N ALA A 44 -10.07 -5.16 -12.32
CA ALA A 44 -10.08 -5.01 -13.77
C ALA A 44 -8.81 -4.34 -14.29
N ALA A 45 -8.28 -3.36 -13.53
CA ALA A 45 -7.05 -2.69 -13.85
C ALA A 45 -5.91 -3.66 -14.08
N VAL A 46 -5.77 -4.58 -13.19
CA VAL A 46 -4.59 -5.45 -13.13
C VAL A 46 -4.83 -6.76 -13.87
N MET A 47 -6.01 -7.34 -13.72
CA MET A 47 -6.34 -8.68 -14.23
C MET A 47 -7.14 -8.67 -15.53
N GLY A 48 -7.61 -7.51 -15.97
CA GLY A 48 -8.53 -7.34 -17.11
C GLY A 48 -10.00 -7.50 -16.72
N GLU A 49 -10.89 -6.86 -17.50
CA GLU A 49 -12.34 -6.86 -17.23
C GLU A 49 -12.93 -8.28 -17.16
N ASP A 50 -12.45 -9.19 -18.02
CA ASP A 50 -12.95 -10.59 -18.06
C ASP A 50 -12.63 -11.37 -16.77
N ASN A 51 -11.62 -10.97 -16.01
CA ASN A 51 -11.18 -11.64 -14.78
C ASN A 51 -11.52 -10.86 -13.50
N ALA A 52 -11.99 -9.63 -13.62
CA ALA A 52 -12.16 -8.71 -12.49
C ALA A 52 -13.08 -9.25 -11.39
N ASP A 53 -14.24 -9.77 -11.75
CA ASP A 53 -15.19 -10.34 -10.78
C ASP A 53 -14.61 -11.55 -10.05
N ALA A 54 -13.88 -12.41 -10.76
CA ALA A 54 -13.25 -13.58 -10.16
C ALA A 54 -12.11 -13.19 -9.22
N ALA A 55 -11.29 -12.22 -9.61
CA ALA A 55 -10.21 -11.69 -8.79
C ALA A 55 -10.76 -10.99 -7.52
N ALA A 56 -11.77 -10.13 -7.66
CA ALA A 56 -12.41 -9.48 -6.52
C ALA A 56 -13.04 -10.51 -5.55
N ALA A 57 -13.69 -11.53 -6.07
CA ALA A 57 -14.25 -12.60 -5.24
C ALA A 57 -13.16 -13.41 -4.52
N ALA A 58 -12.04 -13.69 -5.18
CA ALA A 58 -10.92 -14.40 -4.58
C ALA A 58 -10.26 -13.58 -3.45
N LEU A 59 -10.01 -12.28 -3.68
CA LEU A 59 -9.45 -11.37 -2.68
C LEU A 59 -10.37 -11.24 -1.45
N LYS A 60 -11.67 -10.96 -1.67
CA LYS A 60 -12.64 -10.90 -0.58
C LYS A 60 -12.76 -12.22 0.19
N GLY A 61 -12.64 -13.36 -0.52
CA GLY A 61 -12.67 -14.68 0.08
C GLY A 61 -11.40 -15.08 0.84
N SER A 62 -10.28 -14.38 0.64
CA SER A 62 -9.04 -14.62 1.39
C SER A 62 -9.08 -14.08 2.82
N ILE A 63 -10.00 -13.15 3.10
CA ILE A 63 -10.21 -12.57 4.43
C ILE A 63 -11.11 -13.52 5.22
N SER A 64 -10.61 -14.02 6.34
CA SER A 64 -11.36 -14.94 7.19
C SER A 64 -11.78 -14.24 8.48
N SER A 65 -13.02 -14.47 8.91
CA SER A 65 -13.49 -14.15 10.27
C SER A 65 -13.50 -15.38 11.20
N ASP A 66 -13.04 -16.53 10.70
CA ASP A 66 -13.24 -17.85 11.35
C ASP A 66 -11.92 -18.51 11.79
N TYR A 67 -10.75 -18.02 11.32
CA TYR A 67 -9.47 -18.71 11.51
C TYR A 67 -8.41 -17.82 12.11
N TYR A 68 -8.27 -17.87 13.44
CA TYR A 68 -7.10 -17.34 14.12
C TYR A 68 -6.69 -18.27 15.25
N GLY A 69 -5.52 -18.06 15.82
CA GLY A 69 -4.99 -18.88 16.90
C GLY A 69 -4.75 -20.32 16.44
N GLN A 70 -5.08 -21.29 17.29
CA GLN A 70 -4.83 -22.70 17.00
C GLN A 70 -5.64 -23.20 15.78
N GLU A 71 -6.85 -22.66 15.54
CA GLU A 71 -7.66 -23.04 14.40
C GLU A 71 -7.00 -22.66 13.07
N ALA A 72 -6.37 -21.49 12.98
CA ALA A 72 -5.60 -21.09 11.80
C ALA A 72 -4.36 -22.00 11.61
N VAL A 73 -3.65 -22.32 12.66
CA VAL A 73 -2.50 -23.24 12.62
C VAL A 73 -2.93 -24.61 12.12
N ASP A 74 -4.04 -25.14 12.61
CA ASP A 74 -4.57 -26.44 12.22
C ASP A 74 -5.06 -26.42 10.75
N HIS A 75 -5.76 -25.35 10.34
CA HIS A 75 -6.20 -25.15 8.96
C HIS A 75 -5.02 -25.17 7.97
N ILE A 76 -3.97 -24.43 8.26
CA ILE A 76 -2.76 -24.41 7.42
C ILE A 76 -2.10 -25.78 7.37
N ALA A 77 -2.03 -26.49 8.50
CA ALA A 77 -1.48 -27.84 8.54
C ALA A 77 -2.28 -28.85 7.70
N GLU A 78 -3.59 -28.68 7.62
CA GLU A 78 -4.49 -29.57 6.85
C GLU A 78 -4.53 -29.23 5.37
N THR A 79 -4.54 -27.93 5.03
CA THR A 79 -4.82 -27.48 3.65
C THR A 79 -3.58 -27.00 2.90
N GLY A 80 -2.51 -26.65 3.62
CA GLY A 80 -1.33 -25.97 3.06
C GLY A 80 -1.58 -24.52 2.64
N SER A 81 -2.76 -23.97 2.95
CA SER A 81 -3.16 -22.60 2.60
C SER A 81 -3.17 -21.74 3.85
N ALA A 82 -2.52 -20.57 3.78
CA ALA A 82 -2.62 -19.58 4.82
C ALA A 82 -4.04 -19.00 4.83
N ALA A 83 -4.65 -18.97 6.01
CA ALA A 83 -5.84 -18.17 6.30
C ALA A 83 -5.49 -17.32 7.52
N PHE A 84 -5.83 -16.04 7.49
CA PHE A 84 -5.61 -15.14 8.61
C PHE A 84 -6.87 -14.34 8.87
N ASP A 85 -7.10 -14.06 10.14
CA ASP A 85 -8.23 -13.25 10.59
C ASP A 85 -7.78 -11.80 10.73
N CYS A 86 -8.56 -10.88 10.17
CA CYS A 86 -8.33 -9.44 10.26
C CYS A 86 -9.47 -8.71 11.00
N TRP A 87 -10.39 -9.43 11.58
CA TRP A 87 -11.55 -8.86 12.25
C TRP A 87 -11.26 -8.51 13.70
N TYR A 88 -12.11 -7.64 14.26
CA TYR A 88 -12.09 -7.41 15.70
C TYR A 88 -12.59 -8.66 16.44
N ILE A 89 -11.90 -9.04 17.50
CA ILE A 89 -12.23 -10.18 18.37
C ILE A 89 -12.73 -9.70 19.74
N ASN A 90 -13.08 -10.62 20.63
CA ASN A 90 -13.52 -10.32 21.99
C ASN A 90 -14.74 -9.38 22.03
N ASP A 91 -15.69 -9.58 21.13
CA ASP A 91 -16.91 -8.78 20.99
C ASP A 91 -16.68 -7.27 20.77
N ALA A 92 -15.47 -6.83 20.42
CA ALA A 92 -15.20 -5.43 20.07
C ALA A 92 -15.93 -5.04 18.78
N ALA A 93 -16.59 -3.89 18.79
CA ALA A 93 -17.26 -3.32 17.63
C ALA A 93 -16.56 -2.03 17.13
N GLN A 94 -16.01 -1.24 18.04
CA GLN A 94 -15.36 0.01 17.71
C GLN A 94 -14.32 0.37 18.78
N PHE A 95 -13.23 1.00 18.36
CA PHE A 95 -12.21 1.57 19.23
C PHE A 95 -12.16 3.09 19.03
N THR A 96 -12.18 3.86 20.12
CA THR A 96 -11.92 5.30 20.07
C THR A 96 -10.64 5.58 20.84
N PHE A 97 -9.62 6.09 20.15
CA PHE A 97 -8.36 6.50 20.75
C PHE A 97 -8.36 8.01 20.96
N ASN A 98 -8.00 8.45 22.17
CA ASN A 98 -8.03 9.86 22.56
C ASN A 98 -6.60 10.39 22.71
N SER A 99 -6.38 11.66 22.41
CA SER A 99 -5.06 12.31 22.48
C SER A 99 -4.46 12.37 23.89
N ASP A 100 -5.27 12.13 24.94
CA ASP A 100 -4.84 12.05 26.33
C ASP A 100 -4.39 10.65 26.77
N MET A 101 -4.08 9.78 25.83
CA MET A 101 -3.67 8.38 26.07
C MET A 101 -4.76 7.54 26.75
N THR A 102 -6.02 7.82 26.47
CA THR A 102 -7.12 6.93 26.83
C THR A 102 -7.72 6.27 25.60
N ALA A 103 -8.20 5.03 25.73
CA ALA A 103 -8.98 4.36 24.70
C ALA A 103 -10.34 3.95 25.25
N THR A 104 -11.39 4.17 24.46
CA THR A 104 -12.74 3.65 24.72
C THR A 104 -13.01 2.50 23.78
N VAL A 105 -13.37 1.37 24.33
CA VAL A 105 -13.82 0.19 23.58
C VAL A 105 -15.33 0.12 23.65
N THR A 106 -15.97 0.03 22.49
CA THR A 106 -17.40 -0.24 22.37
C THR A 106 -17.59 -1.68 21.93
N LEU A 107 -18.33 -2.45 22.70
CA LEU A 107 -18.67 -3.85 22.38
C LEU A 107 -19.89 -3.92 21.46
N THR A 108 -20.10 -5.07 20.85
CA THR A 108 -21.24 -5.35 19.95
C THR A 108 -22.60 -5.20 20.62
N ASP A 109 -22.68 -5.33 21.95
CA ASP A 109 -23.91 -5.09 22.73
C ASP A 109 -24.10 -3.62 23.11
N GLY A 110 -23.19 -2.72 22.71
CA GLY A 110 -23.19 -1.30 23.02
C GLY A 110 -22.57 -0.94 24.37
N THR A 111 -22.05 -1.92 25.12
CA THR A 111 -21.32 -1.66 26.36
C THR A 111 -20.01 -0.93 26.03
N GLN A 112 -19.67 0.08 26.84
CA GLN A 112 -18.44 0.85 26.67
C GLN A 112 -17.57 0.80 27.93
N SER A 113 -16.26 0.71 27.73
CA SER A 113 -15.27 0.89 28.78
C SER A 113 -14.15 1.81 28.29
N THR A 114 -13.64 2.65 29.21
CA THR A 114 -12.54 3.59 28.88
C THR A 114 -11.40 3.36 29.86
N HIS A 115 -10.20 3.20 29.30
CA HIS A 115 -9.00 2.89 30.07
C HIS A 115 -7.87 3.84 29.65
N ALA A 116 -6.97 4.17 30.58
CA ALA A 116 -5.78 4.95 30.32
C ALA A 116 -4.58 4.04 30.03
N TYR A 117 -3.72 4.46 29.12
CA TYR A 117 -2.59 3.66 28.64
C TYR A 117 -1.25 4.34 28.87
N GLU A 118 -0.19 3.55 29.01
CA GLU A 118 1.19 3.99 29.01
C GLU A 118 1.98 3.30 27.90
N TYR A 119 2.88 4.02 27.25
CA TYR A 119 3.74 3.50 26.21
C TYR A 119 4.84 2.61 26.83
N LEU A 120 5.00 1.40 26.34
CA LEU A 120 6.01 0.45 26.77
C LEU A 120 7.27 0.43 25.89
N GLY A 121 7.21 1.03 24.70
CA GLY A 121 8.28 0.95 23.70
C GLY A 121 7.93 0.06 22.53
N GLN A 122 8.91 -0.20 21.66
CA GLN A 122 8.75 -1.01 20.46
C GLN A 122 9.01 -2.49 20.75
N TYR A 123 8.16 -3.35 20.22
CA TYR A 123 8.24 -4.79 20.23
C TYR A 123 8.04 -5.34 18.83
N ASN A 124 8.48 -6.57 18.57
CA ASN A 124 8.19 -7.27 17.32
C ASN A 124 7.14 -8.36 17.55
N ILE A 125 6.15 -8.45 16.69
CA ILE A 125 5.28 -9.62 16.58
C ILE A 125 6.01 -10.64 15.71
N GLY A 126 6.06 -11.90 16.17
CA GLY A 126 6.68 -13.01 15.45
C GLY A 126 8.21 -13.08 15.55
N ASP A 127 8.85 -12.27 16.42
CA ASP A 127 10.32 -12.24 16.56
C ASP A 127 10.88 -13.64 16.87
N GLY A 128 11.80 -14.08 16.01
CA GLY A 128 12.38 -15.42 16.05
C GLY A 128 11.51 -16.53 15.46
N GLU A 129 10.36 -16.23 14.89
CA GLU A 129 9.53 -17.17 14.14
C GLU A 129 9.94 -17.18 12.66
N ILE A 130 9.81 -18.34 12.01
CA ILE A 130 10.15 -18.53 10.60
C ILE A 130 8.90 -19.01 9.86
N LEU A 131 8.40 -18.18 8.96
CA LEU A 131 7.33 -18.54 8.04
C LEU A 131 7.94 -19.26 6.83
N ASN A 132 7.40 -20.43 6.47
CA ASN A 132 7.74 -21.09 5.21
C ASN A 132 6.63 -20.81 4.20
N TRP A 133 6.93 -19.96 3.21
CA TRP A 133 6.00 -19.59 2.16
C TRP A 133 6.51 -20.10 0.81
N GLY A 134 5.76 -21.02 0.19
CA GLY A 134 6.15 -21.57 -1.12
C GLY A 134 7.52 -22.24 -1.15
N GLY A 135 8.04 -22.74 -0.01
CA GLY A 135 9.37 -23.34 0.11
C GLY A 135 10.50 -22.33 0.43
N VAL A 136 10.16 -21.05 0.61
CA VAL A 136 11.10 -20.02 1.07
C VAL A 136 10.88 -19.77 2.55
N GLU A 137 11.95 -19.87 3.35
CA GLU A 137 11.94 -19.52 4.76
C GLU A 137 12.19 -18.03 4.95
N MET A 138 11.22 -17.34 5.58
CA MET A 138 11.29 -15.91 5.88
C MET A 138 11.15 -15.68 7.39
N PRO A 139 12.02 -14.85 7.99
CA PRO A 139 11.82 -14.45 9.37
C PRO A 139 10.59 -13.55 9.47
N VAL A 140 9.77 -13.80 10.48
CA VAL A 140 8.64 -12.95 10.83
C VAL A 140 9.09 -11.95 11.89
N ALA A 141 8.96 -10.67 11.63
CA ALA A 141 9.21 -9.61 12.60
C ALA A 141 8.43 -8.35 12.19
N PHE A 142 7.24 -8.16 12.77
CA PHE A 142 6.47 -6.94 12.57
C PHE A 142 6.74 -5.99 13.74
N PRO A 143 7.43 -4.85 13.53
CA PRO A 143 7.65 -3.86 14.57
C PRO A 143 6.33 -3.21 14.95
N CYS A 144 6.11 -3.05 16.27
CA CYS A 144 4.91 -2.45 16.82
C CYS A 144 5.26 -1.54 17.98
N ASP A 145 4.55 -0.44 18.09
CA ASP A 145 4.50 0.36 19.31
C ASP A 145 3.49 -0.25 20.29
N VAL A 146 3.95 -0.51 21.51
CA VAL A 146 3.16 -1.26 22.50
C VAL A 146 2.72 -0.37 23.64
N TYR A 147 1.45 -0.49 23.97
CA TYR A 147 0.80 0.25 25.05
C TYR A 147 0.15 -0.71 26.04
N LYS A 148 0.15 -0.33 27.32
CA LYS A 148 -0.45 -1.10 28.37
C LYS A 148 -1.42 -0.25 29.16
N SER A 149 -2.59 -0.80 29.48
CA SER A 149 -3.54 -0.18 30.38
C SER A 149 -2.94 0.02 31.80
N THR A 150 -3.23 1.15 32.40
CA THR A 150 -2.82 1.48 33.77
C THR A 150 -3.77 0.94 34.83
N ASP A 151 -4.88 0.33 34.40
CA ASP A 151 -5.91 -0.31 35.23
C ASP A 151 -6.31 -1.68 34.66
N ASP A 152 -7.32 -2.32 35.24
CA ASP A 152 -7.81 -3.61 34.77
C ASP A 152 -8.72 -3.41 33.55
N ALA A 153 -8.18 -3.68 32.36
CA ALA A 153 -8.89 -3.56 31.07
C ALA A 153 -9.24 -4.93 30.44
N GLY A 154 -9.02 -6.04 31.16
CA GLY A 154 -9.32 -7.39 30.67
C GLY A 154 -8.62 -7.67 29.35
N GLU A 155 -9.37 -8.07 28.29
CA GLU A 155 -8.85 -8.38 26.97
C GLU A 155 -8.31 -7.16 26.21
N PHE A 156 -8.48 -5.94 26.73
CA PHE A 156 -7.95 -4.71 26.16
C PHE A 156 -6.77 -4.14 26.97
N THR A 157 -6.06 -5.00 27.71
CA THR A 157 -4.94 -4.59 28.55
C THR A 157 -3.75 -4.09 27.73
N TYR A 158 -3.47 -4.70 26.60
CA TYR A 158 -2.37 -4.32 25.71
C TYR A 158 -2.89 -3.97 24.32
N PHE A 159 -2.27 -2.96 23.71
CA PHE A 159 -2.35 -2.67 22.29
C PHE A 159 -0.96 -2.72 21.67
N PHE A 160 -0.87 -3.34 20.50
CA PHE A 160 0.30 -3.42 19.63
C PHE A 160 -0.08 -2.75 18.32
N PHE A 161 0.37 -1.55 18.09
CA PHE A 161 0.13 -0.87 16.81
C PHE A 161 1.33 -1.03 15.90
N ARG A 162 1.09 -1.38 14.65
CA ARG A 162 2.06 -1.20 13.58
C ARG A 162 2.26 0.30 13.33
N ASP A 163 3.30 0.63 12.57
CA ASP A 163 3.56 2.01 12.11
C ASP A 163 2.61 2.47 11.00
N ASP A 164 1.71 1.60 10.55
CA ASP A 164 0.64 1.94 9.62
C ASP A 164 -0.36 2.91 10.27
N THR A 165 -0.56 4.06 9.64
CA THR A 165 -1.48 5.10 10.08
C THR A 165 -2.45 5.48 8.98
N MET A 166 -3.58 6.12 9.33
CA MET A 166 -4.56 6.59 8.33
C MET A 166 -3.95 7.51 7.26
N ALA A 167 -2.89 8.25 7.60
CA ALA A 167 -2.21 9.14 6.68
C ALA A 167 -1.32 8.40 5.66
N GLU A 168 -0.89 7.19 5.96
CA GLU A 168 0.05 6.42 5.14
C GLU A 168 -0.63 5.25 4.42
N THR A 169 -1.53 4.53 5.12
CA THR A 169 -2.15 3.30 4.63
C THR A 169 -3.67 3.34 4.56
N TYR A 170 -4.29 4.48 4.90
CA TYR A 170 -5.76 4.67 4.93
C TYR A 170 -6.49 3.79 5.94
N HIS A 171 -5.76 3.10 6.79
CA HIS A 171 -6.26 2.27 7.89
C HIS A 171 -5.19 2.17 8.97
N ILE A 172 -5.53 1.57 10.11
CA ILE A 172 -4.59 1.21 11.16
C ILE A 172 -4.56 -0.29 11.32
N GLU A 173 -3.38 -0.84 11.60
CA GLU A 173 -3.21 -2.25 11.94
C GLU A 173 -2.74 -2.41 13.38
N PHE A 174 -3.41 -3.28 14.13
CA PHE A 174 -3.09 -3.48 15.53
C PHE A 174 -3.56 -4.82 16.08
N ARG A 175 -2.98 -5.22 17.21
CA ARG A 175 -3.45 -6.31 18.04
C ARG A 175 -3.82 -5.81 19.42
N TYR A 176 -4.67 -6.55 20.10
CA TYR A 176 -5.00 -6.30 21.50
C TYR A 176 -5.28 -7.60 22.23
N GLY A 177 -5.08 -7.60 23.56
CA GLY A 177 -5.30 -8.77 24.40
C GLY A 177 -4.82 -8.55 25.82
N SER A 178 -5.00 -9.58 26.65
CA SER A 178 -4.63 -9.54 28.07
C SER A 178 -3.21 -10.03 28.35
N ASP A 179 -2.54 -10.70 27.42
CA ASP A 179 -1.24 -11.32 27.61
C ASP A 179 -0.21 -10.81 26.59
N LEU A 180 0.85 -10.16 27.12
CA LEU A 180 1.91 -9.57 26.32
C LEU A 180 2.69 -10.61 25.50
N GLU A 181 3.02 -11.75 26.10
CA GLU A 181 3.84 -12.79 25.47
C GLU A 181 3.06 -13.50 24.36
N GLU A 182 1.78 -13.77 24.58
CA GLU A 182 0.88 -14.37 23.58
C GLU A 182 0.68 -13.45 22.40
N LEU A 183 0.55 -12.14 22.62
CA LEU A 183 0.39 -11.15 21.54
C LEU A 183 1.64 -11.02 20.66
N GLN A 184 2.83 -11.36 21.17
CA GLN A 184 4.06 -11.34 20.39
C GLN A 184 4.19 -12.53 19.41
N GLY A 185 3.49 -13.63 19.64
CA GLY A 185 3.50 -14.78 18.72
C GLY A 185 2.68 -14.49 17.46
N TYR A 186 3.21 -14.80 16.25
CA TYR A 186 2.45 -14.66 15.00
C TYR A 186 2.07 -16.00 14.37
N LEU A 187 2.96 -16.97 14.38
CA LEU A 187 2.72 -18.28 13.76
C LEU A 187 2.16 -19.32 14.75
N LYS A 188 2.02 -18.96 16.02
CA LYS A 188 1.58 -19.86 17.10
C LYS A 188 0.93 -19.05 18.24
N GLY A 189 0.27 -19.75 19.15
CA GLY A 189 -0.38 -19.18 20.32
C GLY A 189 -1.83 -18.78 20.04
N ASN A 190 -2.44 -18.12 21.01
CA ASN A 190 -3.87 -17.79 20.96
C ASN A 190 -4.24 -16.77 19.90
N TYR A 191 -3.28 -15.99 19.44
CA TYR A 191 -3.45 -14.92 18.44
C TYR A 191 -2.72 -15.25 17.14
N ALA A 192 -2.36 -16.52 16.88
CA ALA A 192 -1.67 -16.89 15.65
C ALA A 192 -2.48 -16.47 14.42
N TYR A 193 -1.79 -15.89 13.42
CA TYR A 193 -2.36 -15.43 12.15
C TYR A 193 -3.50 -14.40 12.27
N TRP A 194 -3.56 -13.68 13.38
CA TRP A 194 -4.54 -12.62 13.57
C TRP A 194 -3.83 -11.27 13.65
N LEU A 195 -4.37 -10.29 12.93
CA LEU A 195 -3.98 -8.88 12.98
C LEU A 195 -5.21 -8.05 12.62
N SER A 196 -5.77 -7.35 13.59
CA SER A 196 -6.95 -6.52 13.33
C SER A 196 -6.60 -5.27 12.55
N ALA A 197 -7.55 -4.78 11.77
CA ALA A 197 -7.45 -3.54 11.02
C ALA A 197 -8.65 -2.64 11.28
N GLY A 198 -8.41 -1.34 11.43
CA GLY A 198 -9.43 -0.34 11.70
C GLY A 198 -9.39 0.80 10.69
N ILE A 199 -10.57 1.29 10.30
CA ILE A 199 -10.74 2.47 9.47
C ILE A 199 -11.49 3.55 10.25
N ASP A 200 -11.11 4.82 10.08
CA ASP A 200 -11.80 5.97 10.69
C ASP A 200 -13.30 5.92 10.38
N ASP A 201 -14.17 6.02 11.39
CA ASP A 201 -15.61 5.98 11.21
C ASP A 201 -16.14 7.18 10.40
N ALA A 202 -15.33 8.25 10.31
CA ALA A 202 -15.58 9.43 9.47
C ALA A 202 -14.89 9.37 8.10
N ALA A 203 -14.27 8.22 7.72
CA ALA A 203 -13.57 8.07 6.45
C ALA A 203 -14.49 8.43 5.26
N ASP A 204 -14.02 9.30 4.41
CA ASP A 204 -14.72 9.67 3.18
C ASP A 204 -14.55 8.61 2.06
N LEU A 205 -15.24 8.81 0.95
CA LEU A 205 -15.18 7.87 -0.17
C LEU A 205 -13.77 7.78 -0.76
N HIS A 206 -12.99 8.86 -0.74
CA HIS A 206 -11.62 8.87 -1.24
C HIS A 206 -10.71 7.95 -0.39
N THR A 207 -10.79 8.07 0.93
CA THR A 207 -10.07 7.21 1.87
C THR A 207 -10.43 5.72 1.67
N ILE A 208 -11.73 5.42 1.53
CA ILE A 208 -12.21 4.05 1.29
C ILE A 208 -11.74 3.51 -0.06
N ASP A 209 -11.78 4.32 -1.11
CA ASP A 209 -11.29 3.96 -2.45
C ASP A 209 -9.80 3.59 -2.41
N ASN A 210 -8.98 4.43 -1.78
CA ASN A 210 -7.55 4.19 -1.65
C ASN A 210 -7.24 2.97 -0.77
N CYS A 211 -7.98 2.76 0.31
CA CYS A 211 -7.82 1.57 1.15
C CYS A 211 -8.11 0.27 0.38
N ILE A 212 -9.20 0.24 -0.40
CA ILE A 212 -9.53 -0.90 -1.25
C ILE A 212 -8.47 -1.10 -2.34
N ALA A 213 -7.98 0.00 -2.94
CA ALA A 213 -6.93 -0.04 -3.94
C ALA A 213 -5.67 -0.68 -3.39
N LEU A 214 -5.18 -0.19 -2.25
CA LEU A 214 -3.98 -0.71 -1.59
C LEU A 214 -4.14 -2.20 -1.30
N PHE A 215 -5.26 -2.60 -0.69
CA PHE A 215 -5.52 -4.02 -0.41
C PHE A 215 -5.54 -4.89 -1.68
N CYS A 216 -6.20 -4.43 -2.75
CA CYS A 216 -6.21 -5.15 -4.03
C CYS A 216 -4.81 -5.28 -4.62
N LEU A 217 -4.04 -4.19 -4.64
CA LEU A 217 -2.73 -4.15 -5.28
C LEU A 217 -1.68 -4.97 -4.53
N GLU A 218 -1.73 -5.01 -3.21
CA GLU A 218 -0.80 -5.77 -2.37
C GLU A 218 -1.09 -7.29 -2.35
N ASN A 219 -2.36 -7.67 -2.50
CA ASN A 219 -2.78 -9.06 -2.29
C ASN A 219 -3.22 -9.78 -3.57
N MET A 220 -3.16 -9.15 -4.73
CA MET A 220 -3.58 -9.77 -5.99
C MET A 220 -2.52 -10.75 -6.50
N ASP A 221 -2.96 -11.90 -7.01
CA ASP A 221 -2.07 -12.85 -7.69
C ASP A 221 -1.82 -12.42 -9.14
N TYR A 222 -0.72 -11.74 -9.36
CA TYR A 222 -0.31 -11.25 -10.67
C TYR A 222 0.12 -12.36 -11.64
N SER A 223 0.31 -13.60 -11.19
CA SER A 223 0.73 -14.72 -12.04
C SER A 223 -0.36 -15.09 -13.07
N GLU A 224 -1.62 -14.78 -12.80
CA GLU A 224 -2.75 -15.02 -13.69
C GLU A 224 -3.09 -13.82 -14.59
N ARG A 225 -2.30 -12.75 -14.54
CA ARG A 225 -2.50 -11.56 -15.34
C ARG A 225 -2.50 -11.88 -16.83
N THR A 226 -3.48 -11.32 -17.55
CA THR A 226 -3.58 -11.47 -19.01
C THR A 226 -3.27 -10.13 -19.70
N ASP A 227 -2.61 -10.20 -20.86
CA ASP A 227 -2.29 -9.01 -21.68
C ASP A 227 -3.53 -8.27 -22.21
N SER A 228 -4.74 -8.83 -22.02
CA SER A 228 -6.00 -8.24 -22.50
C SER A 228 -6.45 -7.01 -21.70
N SER A 229 -5.86 -6.73 -20.55
CA SER A 229 -6.12 -5.54 -19.71
C SER A 229 -5.63 -4.23 -20.32
N ALA A 230 -4.92 -4.30 -21.42
CA ALA A 230 -4.20 -3.19 -22.05
C ALA A 230 -5.06 -2.14 -22.80
N ALA A 231 -6.37 -2.36 -22.94
CA ALA A 231 -7.21 -1.51 -23.81
C ALA A 231 -7.38 -0.06 -23.31
N GLN A 232 -7.05 0.23 -22.06
CA GLN A 232 -7.24 1.55 -21.46
C GLN A 232 -5.97 2.42 -21.44
N ALA A 233 -4.82 1.85 -21.83
CA ALA A 233 -3.56 2.57 -21.80
C ALA A 233 -3.17 3.27 -23.12
N SER A 234 -4.03 3.22 -24.16
CA SER A 234 -3.71 3.81 -25.48
C SER A 234 -3.44 5.32 -25.44
N GLU A 235 -3.99 6.04 -24.48
CA GLU A 235 -3.73 7.48 -24.28
C GLU A 235 -2.31 7.71 -23.72
N LEU A 236 -1.75 6.72 -23.04
CA LEU A 236 -0.39 6.75 -22.49
C LEU A 236 0.67 6.38 -23.53
N GLU A 237 0.29 5.81 -24.69
CA GLU A 237 1.28 5.39 -25.71
C GLU A 237 2.21 6.55 -26.09
N GLY A 238 3.52 6.31 -26.00
CA GLY A 238 4.53 7.29 -26.37
C GLY A 238 5.72 7.35 -25.42
N THR A 239 6.52 8.38 -25.60
CA THR A 239 7.65 8.71 -24.71
C THR A 239 7.29 9.94 -23.89
N TRP A 240 7.57 9.91 -22.62
CA TRP A 240 7.23 10.93 -21.66
C TRP A 240 8.47 11.38 -20.88
N ASP A 241 8.81 12.66 -20.99
CA ASP A 241 9.90 13.26 -20.23
C ASP A 241 9.39 13.80 -18.90
N CYS A 242 10.07 13.47 -17.80
CA CYS A 242 9.76 13.97 -16.48
C CYS A 242 10.82 14.98 -16.02
N ASP A 243 10.37 16.11 -15.52
CA ASP A 243 11.23 17.11 -14.87
C ASP A 243 11.34 16.83 -13.36
N LEU A 244 12.49 16.31 -12.95
CA LEU A 244 12.78 15.99 -11.56
C LEU A 244 13.45 17.15 -10.80
N SER A 245 13.64 18.32 -11.41
CA SER A 245 14.40 19.45 -10.81
C SER A 245 13.82 19.98 -9.50
N GLY A 246 12.51 19.76 -9.27
CA GLY A 246 11.81 20.12 -8.02
C GLY A 246 11.93 19.12 -6.89
N TRP A 247 12.54 17.93 -7.12
CA TRP A 247 12.52 16.80 -6.17
C TRP A 247 13.77 16.69 -5.28
N GLY A 248 14.78 17.50 -5.51
CA GLY A 248 15.98 17.58 -4.67
C GLY A 248 17.23 17.86 -5.49
N GLU A 249 18.28 18.35 -4.80
CA GLU A 249 19.57 18.67 -5.44
C GLU A 249 20.23 17.43 -6.10
N GLU A 250 19.91 16.23 -5.60
CA GLU A 250 20.39 14.94 -6.11
C GLU A 250 19.87 14.62 -7.50
N TYR A 251 18.74 15.23 -7.92
CA TYR A 251 18.13 15.05 -9.25
C TYR A 251 18.47 16.16 -10.24
N GLU A 252 19.30 17.15 -9.84
CA GLU A 252 19.70 18.23 -10.73
C GLU A 252 20.51 17.69 -11.91
N GLY A 253 19.97 17.88 -13.11
CA GLY A 253 20.59 17.40 -14.36
C GLY A 253 20.36 15.93 -14.67
N VAL A 254 19.52 15.23 -13.92
CA VAL A 254 19.09 13.87 -14.24
C VAL A 254 18.10 13.92 -15.39
N GLU A 255 18.38 13.20 -16.48
CA GLU A 255 17.43 12.94 -17.56
C GLU A 255 16.58 11.72 -17.22
N TYR A 256 15.29 11.92 -17.00
CA TYR A 256 14.36 10.84 -16.71
C TYR A 256 13.21 10.83 -17.71
N HIS A 257 13.00 9.67 -18.32
CA HIS A 257 11.85 9.47 -19.19
C HIS A 257 11.32 8.04 -19.13
N VAL A 258 10.09 7.88 -19.57
CA VAL A 258 9.45 6.59 -19.72
C VAL A 258 8.95 6.42 -21.15
N THR A 259 8.91 5.17 -21.59
CA THR A 259 8.25 4.77 -22.83
C THR A 259 7.12 3.82 -22.52
N ILE A 260 5.96 4.02 -23.15
CA ILE A 260 4.78 3.17 -22.97
C ILE A 260 4.26 2.80 -24.36
N ASP A 261 4.01 1.52 -24.59
CA ASP A 261 3.40 1.04 -25.83
C ASP A 261 1.86 1.12 -25.76
N GLY A 262 1.18 0.85 -26.88
CA GLY A 262 -0.28 0.88 -26.97
C GLY A 262 -1.00 -0.15 -26.11
N SER A 263 -0.24 -1.08 -25.53
CA SER A 263 -0.73 -2.10 -24.59
C SER A 263 -0.47 -1.74 -23.11
N GLY A 264 0.10 -0.55 -22.85
CA GLY A 264 0.43 -0.13 -21.51
C GLY A 264 1.74 -0.71 -20.96
N ASN A 265 2.46 -1.56 -21.71
CA ASN A 265 3.78 -1.99 -21.29
C ASN A 265 4.78 -0.87 -21.51
N GLY A 266 5.63 -0.66 -20.53
CA GLY A 266 6.57 0.43 -20.56
C GLY A 266 7.92 0.10 -19.97
N ALA A 267 8.84 1.03 -20.14
CA ALA A 267 10.15 0.99 -19.54
C ALA A 267 10.54 2.38 -19.04
N THR A 268 11.26 2.42 -17.92
CA THR A 268 11.84 3.62 -17.36
C THR A 268 13.30 3.76 -17.76
N PHE A 269 13.73 5.00 -17.98
CA PHE A 269 15.10 5.32 -18.35
C PHE A 269 15.62 6.49 -17.51
N MET A 270 16.84 6.36 -17.04
CA MET A 270 17.57 7.42 -16.34
C MET A 270 18.94 7.63 -17.00
N ASN A 271 19.20 8.86 -17.43
CA ASN A 271 20.44 9.24 -18.12
C ASN A 271 20.74 8.33 -19.34
N GLY A 272 19.66 7.88 -20.03
CA GLY A 272 19.74 7.00 -21.20
C GLY A 272 19.86 5.51 -20.89
N GLU A 273 19.98 5.10 -19.62
CA GLU A 273 20.03 3.69 -19.22
C GLU A 273 18.62 3.23 -18.76
N LYS A 274 18.21 2.06 -19.21
CA LYS A 274 16.94 1.44 -18.79
C LYS A 274 17.05 0.97 -17.34
N THR A 275 16.08 1.35 -16.51
CA THR A 275 16.07 1.04 -15.08
C THR A 275 15.02 -0.01 -14.69
N SER A 276 13.82 0.00 -15.30
CA SER A 276 12.81 -1.03 -15.03
C SER A 276 11.87 -1.24 -16.21
N ASP A 277 11.13 -2.34 -16.18
CA ASP A 277 9.98 -2.62 -17.03
C ASP A 277 8.71 -2.60 -16.17
N PHE A 278 7.63 -2.00 -16.69
CA PHE A 278 6.36 -1.90 -15.98
C PHE A 278 5.16 -2.07 -16.92
N SER A 279 3.98 -2.21 -16.33
CA SER A 279 2.71 -2.09 -17.04
C SER A 279 1.85 -1.04 -16.36
N ALA A 280 1.22 -0.19 -17.15
CA ALA A 280 0.41 0.92 -16.67
C ALA A 280 -1.04 0.83 -17.14
N TYR A 281 -1.94 1.29 -16.30
CA TYR A 281 -3.38 1.34 -16.54
C TYR A 281 -3.94 2.68 -16.06
N MET A 282 -4.97 3.18 -16.71
CA MET A 282 -5.68 4.40 -16.33
C MET A 282 -7.17 4.13 -16.18
N TYR A 283 -7.78 4.78 -15.21
CA TYR A 283 -9.21 4.77 -14.97
C TYR A 283 -9.74 6.19 -14.85
N ASP A 284 -10.79 6.49 -15.56
CA ASP A 284 -11.52 7.71 -15.34
C ASP A 284 -12.25 7.66 -13.99
N SER A 285 -12.06 8.67 -13.15
CA SER A 285 -12.70 8.77 -11.83
C SER A 285 -14.02 9.51 -11.86
N GLY A 286 -14.39 10.09 -13.01
CA GLY A 286 -15.55 10.95 -13.17
C GLY A 286 -16.34 10.68 -14.43
N GLU A 287 -16.73 11.75 -15.13
CA GLU A 287 -17.33 11.62 -16.46
C GLU A 287 -16.24 11.15 -17.44
N LYS A 288 -16.53 10.07 -18.14
CA LYS A 288 -15.58 9.44 -19.06
C LYS A 288 -15.01 10.46 -20.06
N GLY A 289 -13.69 10.63 -20.04
CA GLY A 289 -12.94 11.47 -20.94
C GLY A 289 -12.64 12.88 -20.41
N ASP A 290 -12.83 13.16 -19.13
CA ASP A 290 -12.40 14.43 -18.51
C ASP A 290 -10.89 14.52 -18.31
N GLY A 291 -10.16 13.40 -18.50
CA GLY A 291 -8.71 13.33 -18.39
C GLY A 291 -8.18 13.31 -16.95
N VAL A 292 -9.02 12.96 -15.99
CA VAL A 292 -8.64 12.76 -14.59
C VAL A 292 -9.10 11.39 -14.10
N GLY A 293 -8.37 10.79 -13.16
CA GLY A 293 -8.72 9.48 -12.62
C GLY A 293 -7.60 8.84 -11.83
N THR A 294 -7.64 7.53 -11.76
CA THR A 294 -6.63 6.71 -11.08
C THR A 294 -5.69 6.09 -12.10
N TYR A 295 -4.39 6.24 -11.87
CA TYR A 295 -3.30 5.59 -12.56
C TYR A 295 -2.77 4.45 -11.71
N VAL A 296 -2.56 3.29 -12.31
CA VAL A 296 -1.96 2.13 -11.66
C VAL A 296 -0.78 1.67 -12.50
N ALA A 297 0.37 1.50 -11.88
CA ALA A 297 1.56 0.90 -12.50
C ALA A 297 1.98 -0.35 -11.75
N TYR A 298 2.38 -1.37 -12.50
CA TYR A 298 2.93 -2.62 -11.96
C TYR A 298 4.37 -2.80 -12.45
N ASP A 299 5.33 -2.82 -11.52
CA ASP A 299 6.74 -3.10 -11.83
C ASP A 299 6.94 -4.59 -12.04
N LEU A 300 7.37 -4.97 -13.25
CA LEU A 300 7.56 -6.37 -13.64
C LEU A 300 8.79 -7.00 -12.99
N GLY A 301 9.74 -6.19 -12.52
CA GLY A 301 10.96 -6.66 -11.85
C GLY A 301 10.78 -6.84 -10.35
N ALA A 302 10.14 -5.86 -9.70
CA ALA A 302 9.86 -5.88 -8.26
C ALA A 302 8.65 -6.76 -7.92
N GLY A 303 7.67 -6.88 -8.84
CA GLY A 303 6.42 -7.58 -8.58
C GLY A 303 5.47 -6.79 -7.68
N GLU A 304 5.57 -5.46 -7.74
CA GLU A 304 4.81 -4.53 -6.90
C GLU A 304 3.97 -3.61 -7.77
N ALA A 305 2.83 -3.17 -7.26
CA ALA A 305 1.95 -2.22 -7.93
C ALA A 305 1.77 -0.95 -7.09
N GLU A 306 1.68 0.18 -7.77
CA GLU A 306 1.43 1.49 -7.18
C GLU A 306 0.28 2.19 -7.88
N GLN A 307 -0.36 3.08 -7.14
CA GLN A 307 -1.41 3.94 -7.68
C GLN A 307 -1.07 5.41 -7.46
N ALA A 308 -1.62 6.25 -8.35
CA ALA A 308 -1.59 7.69 -8.24
C ALA A 308 -2.88 8.28 -8.82
N GLU A 309 -3.27 9.46 -8.40
CA GLU A 309 -4.24 10.25 -9.15
C GLU A 309 -3.56 10.79 -10.41
N TYR A 310 -4.22 10.68 -11.58
CA TYR A 310 -3.70 11.27 -12.80
C TYR A 310 -4.55 12.43 -13.28
N SER A 311 -3.91 13.37 -13.96
CA SER A 311 -4.60 14.32 -14.84
C SER A 311 -3.83 14.48 -16.15
N LEU A 312 -4.58 14.46 -17.27
CA LEU A 312 -4.07 14.76 -18.60
C LEU A 312 -4.49 16.17 -18.99
N THR A 313 -3.52 17.03 -19.28
CA THR A 313 -3.75 18.42 -19.65
C THR A 313 -2.91 18.79 -20.88
N THR A 314 -3.11 20.00 -21.38
CA THR A 314 -2.29 20.57 -22.45
C THR A 314 -1.63 21.83 -21.93
N ASP A 315 -0.29 21.92 -22.04
CA ASP A 315 0.47 23.09 -21.65
C ASP A 315 0.26 24.29 -22.63
N GLU A 316 0.83 25.43 -22.30
CA GLU A 316 0.75 26.64 -23.14
C GLU A 316 1.44 26.50 -24.51
N ASN A 317 2.32 25.49 -24.66
CA ASN A 317 3.01 25.18 -25.91
C ASN A 317 2.24 24.14 -26.77
N GLY A 318 1.14 23.59 -26.24
CA GLY A 318 0.33 22.58 -26.92
C GLY A 318 0.82 21.15 -26.70
N ASN A 319 1.74 20.90 -25.75
CA ASN A 319 2.18 19.56 -25.40
C ASN A 319 1.19 18.90 -24.44
N THR A 320 1.00 17.59 -24.57
CA THR A 320 0.24 16.82 -23.60
C THR A 320 1.08 16.61 -22.35
N VAL A 321 0.52 16.91 -21.18
CA VAL A 321 1.13 16.75 -19.87
C VAL A 321 0.30 15.77 -19.04
N LEU A 322 0.95 14.72 -18.55
CA LEU A 322 0.42 13.79 -17.56
C LEU A 322 0.97 14.21 -16.19
N ALA A 323 0.10 14.57 -15.27
CA ALA A 323 0.46 14.76 -13.87
C ALA A 323 0.04 13.51 -13.07
N LEU A 324 0.95 12.97 -12.30
CA LEU A 324 0.70 11.87 -11.37
C LEU A 324 0.90 12.37 -9.94
N THR A 325 -0.13 12.26 -9.12
CA THR A 325 -0.15 12.78 -7.74
C THR A 325 -0.38 11.64 -6.77
N ASN A 326 0.48 11.55 -5.77
CA ASN A 326 0.32 10.71 -4.58
C ASN A 326 0.65 11.52 -3.32
N ASP A 327 0.70 10.91 -2.16
CA ASP A 327 0.97 11.56 -0.87
C ASP A 327 2.35 12.22 -0.79
N GLU A 328 3.28 11.83 -1.68
CA GLU A 328 4.63 12.40 -1.74
C GLU A 328 4.72 13.66 -2.60
N GLY A 329 3.76 13.88 -3.49
CA GLY A 329 3.70 15.05 -4.36
C GLY A 329 3.19 14.74 -5.76
N THR A 330 3.45 15.68 -6.68
CA THR A 330 3.04 15.56 -8.08
C THR A 330 4.24 15.53 -9.00
N LEU A 331 4.31 14.52 -9.86
CA LEU A 331 5.26 14.45 -10.98
C LEU A 331 4.56 14.83 -12.28
N TYR A 332 5.25 15.61 -13.09
CA TYR A 332 4.76 16.07 -14.38
C TYR A 332 5.56 15.44 -15.51
N TYR A 333 4.87 14.76 -16.40
CA TYR A 333 5.42 14.13 -17.58
C TYR A 333 4.93 14.84 -18.83
N THR A 334 5.84 15.29 -19.66
CA THR A 334 5.52 15.92 -20.94
C THR A 334 5.70 14.92 -22.07
N LYS A 335 4.65 14.68 -22.86
CA LYS A 335 4.70 13.77 -23.99
C LYS A 335 5.62 14.31 -25.09
N ARG A 336 6.60 13.52 -25.51
CA ARG A 336 7.43 13.87 -26.67
C ARG A 336 6.59 13.88 -27.92
N ALA A 337 6.83 14.85 -28.79
CA ALA A 337 6.27 14.82 -30.14
C ALA A 337 6.78 13.58 -30.86
N ALA A 338 5.90 12.88 -31.58
CA ALA A 338 6.29 11.73 -32.36
C ALA A 338 7.40 12.15 -33.35
N GLU A 339 8.57 11.50 -33.26
CA GLU A 339 9.62 11.72 -34.24
C GLU A 339 9.09 11.29 -35.60
N THR A 340 9.08 12.21 -36.56
CA THR A 340 8.87 11.85 -37.98
C THR A 340 10.03 10.90 -38.36
N PRO A 341 9.77 9.71 -38.92
CA PRO A 341 10.85 8.80 -39.25
C PRO A 341 11.78 9.44 -40.26
N GLU A 342 12.91 9.97 -39.81
CA GLU A 342 14.07 10.16 -40.66
C GLU A 342 14.71 8.82 -40.93
N ASP A 343 14.86 8.50 -42.19
CA ASP A 343 15.45 7.32 -42.79
C ASP A 343 16.90 7.12 -42.23
N SER A 344 17.07 6.43 -41.12
CA SER A 344 18.39 6.11 -40.55
C SER A 344 18.75 4.67 -40.81
N SER A 345 19.37 4.45 -41.95
CA SER A 345 20.27 3.32 -42.16
C SER A 345 21.57 3.56 -41.40
N GLY A 346 21.70 3.01 -40.18
CA GLY A 346 22.92 3.15 -39.36
C GLY A 346 23.15 1.90 -38.49
N GLU A 347 24.25 1.25 -38.77
CA GLU A 347 24.79 -0.02 -38.28
C GLU A 347 24.76 -0.22 -36.78
N ASN A 348 24.27 -1.39 -36.43
CA ASN A 348 24.31 -2.01 -35.12
C ASN A 348 25.74 -2.45 -34.75
N THR A 349 26.42 -1.79 -33.82
CA THR A 349 27.63 -2.30 -33.19
C THR A 349 27.42 -2.54 -31.73
N SER A 350 27.23 -3.81 -31.37
CA SER A 350 27.26 -4.29 -29.98
C SER A 350 28.61 -3.95 -29.34
N LYS A 351 28.61 -3.26 -28.21
CA LYS A 351 29.74 -3.19 -27.30
C LYS A 351 29.35 -3.73 -25.95
N ASP A 352 30.10 -4.73 -25.50
CA ASP A 352 30.03 -5.31 -24.17
C ASP A 352 30.16 -4.23 -23.09
N SER A 353 29.23 -4.26 -22.12
CA SER A 353 29.23 -3.40 -20.93
C SER A 353 30.25 -3.88 -19.91
N PRO A 354 31.04 -3.01 -19.30
CA PRO A 354 31.76 -3.35 -18.08
C PRO A 354 30.83 -3.29 -16.87
N ASP A 355 30.87 -4.36 -16.11
CA ASP A 355 30.28 -4.53 -14.78
C ASP A 355 30.86 -3.46 -13.82
N THR A 356 30.09 -2.43 -13.52
CA THR A 356 30.43 -1.47 -12.46
C THR A 356 29.22 -1.33 -11.56
N GLY A 357 29.39 -1.85 -10.34
CA GLY A 357 28.42 -1.85 -9.26
C GLY A 357 27.75 -0.49 -9.03
N ALA A 358 26.51 -0.40 -9.39
CA ALA A 358 25.58 0.64 -9.01
C ALA A 358 24.53 0.03 -8.07
N GLU A 359 25.00 -0.56 -6.98
CA GLU A 359 24.14 -0.88 -5.85
C GLU A 359 23.85 0.42 -5.09
N GLY A 360 22.73 1.09 -5.37
CA GLY A 360 22.30 2.22 -4.60
C GLY A 360 21.45 3.28 -5.29
N VAL A 361 21.33 3.27 -6.59
CA VAL A 361 20.60 4.33 -7.32
C VAL A 361 19.30 3.82 -7.95
N SER A 362 19.16 2.51 -8.12
CA SER A 362 18.00 1.89 -8.78
C SER A 362 16.68 1.98 -8.00
N ALA A 363 16.72 2.23 -6.71
CA ALA A 363 15.53 2.28 -5.87
C ALA A 363 14.75 3.61 -5.91
N PHE A 364 15.34 4.68 -6.48
CA PHE A 364 14.79 6.03 -6.36
C PHE A 364 13.96 6.51 -7.53
N VAL A 365 14.02 5.86 -8.67
CA VAL A 365 13.45 6.39 -9.91
C VAL A 365 12.28 5.56 -10.45
N ALA A 366 12.05 4.39 -9.89
CA ALA A 366 10.84 3.62 -10.14
C ALA A 366 9.53 4.31 -9.67
N LEU A 367 9.68 5.42 -8.92
CA LEU A 367 8.67 6.16 -8.19
C LEU A 367 7.51 6.72 -8.98
N ALA A 368 7.69 6.98 -10.24
CA ALA A 368 6.71 7.82 -10.91
C ALA A 368 5.90 7.09 -11.98
N LEU A 369 6.34 5.95 -12.42
CA LEU A 369 5.60 5.11 -13.38
C LEU A 369 5.78 3.61 -13.15
N GLY A 370 6.47 3.20 -12.11
CA GLY A 370 6.66 1.80 -11.75
C GLY A 370 6.95 1.68 -10.25
N ALA A 371 6.41 0.68 -9.64
CA ALA A 371 6.49 0.36 -8.23
C ALA A 371 7.92 0.43 -7.69
N GLY A 372 8.16 1.16 -6.64
CA GLY A 372 9.47 1.15 -5.97
C GLY A 372 9.79 2.31 -5.05
N ALA A 373 8.88 3.23 -4.80
CA ALA A 373 9.22 4.44 -4.07
C ALA A 373 8.69 4.58 -2.67
N ALA A 374 7.66 3.90 -2.30
CA ALA A 374 7.17 3.92 -0.92
C ALA A 374 8.26 3.51 0.09
N LEU A 375 9.23 2.70 -0.34
CA LEU A 375 10.29 2.15 0.54
C LEU A 375 11.45 3.09 0.84
N VAL A 376 11.63 4.19 0.12
CA VAL A 376 12.84 5.02 0.25
C VAL A 376 12.60 6.34 0.97
N LEU A 377 11.41 6.91 0.92
CA LEU A 377 11.12 8.18 1.59
C LEU A 377 10.75 8.00 3.06
N SER A 378 10.23 6.85 3.48
CA SER A 378 10.06 6.52 4.90
C SER A 378 11.39 6.52 5.68
N ARG A 379 12.54 6.28 5.00
CA ARG A 379 13.88 6.35 5.63
C ARG A 379 14.42 7.75 5.84
N LYS A 380 13.89 8.79 5.19
CA LYS A 380 14.38 10.18 5.35
C LYS A 380 13.69 10.95 6.48
N ARG A 381 12.56 10.50 7.00
CA ARG A 381 11.88 11.11 8.17
C ARG A 381 12.44 10.66 9.53
N SER A 382 13.30 9.63 9.57
CA SER A 382 13.91 9.12 10.81
C SER A 382 15.35 9.63 11.07
N ARG A 383 15.68 10.88 10.65
CA ARG A 383 16.93 11.55 11.07
C ARG A 383 16.70 12.97 11.51
#